data_bc5b4e944348006942c08767e471af1c
#
_entry.id   bc5b4e944348006942c08767e471af1c
#
_cell.length_a   1.000
_cell.length_b   1.000
_cell.length_c   1.000
_cell.angle_alpha   90.00
_cell.angle_beta   90.00
_cell.angle_gamma   90.00
#
_symmetry.space_group_name_H-M   'P 1'
#
loop_
_entity.id
_entity.type
_entity.pdbx_description
1 polymer ?
#
loop_
_entity_poly.entity_id
_entity_poly.type
_entity_poly.pdbx_seq_one_letter_code
_entity_poly.pdbx_strand_id
1 'polypeptide(L)'
;MRTLAIVNLKGGTGKTVSAANMAHILAALHRKKVLLVDGDKQGSASRYFSVYGEHDGTAALLTDPERDPAELIYSTGYNGLDAITSNMELYTTDRELWADEDDNHVMDLRRALDRVRNDYDFCIIDNGPAADIITLN
;
A
#
# COMPACT_ATOMS: atom_id res chain seq x y z
N MET A 1 -0.45 -2.60 -15.18
CA MET A 1 -1.10 -2.70 -13.85
C MET A 1 -2.36 -1.84 -13.79
N ARG A 2 -3.45 -2.35 -13.22
CA ARG A 2 -4.66 -1.58 -12.86
C ARG A 2 -4.65 -1.36 -11.36
N THR A 3 -4.82 -0.11 -10.91
CA THR A 3 -4.82 0.24 -9.49
C THR A 3 -6.25 0.45 -9.00
N LEU A 4 -6.57 -0.13 -7.85
CA LEU A 4 -7.86 -0.03 -7.16
C LEU A 4 -7.59 0.36 -5.70
N ALA A 5 -8.06 1.53 -5.30
CA ALA A 5 -7.98 2.00 -3.92
C ALA A 5 -9.30 1.74 -3.18
N ILE A 6 -9.23 1.15 -2.00
CA ILE A 6 -10.38 0.91 -1.13
C ILE A 6 -10.44 2.05 -0.11
N VAL A 7 -11.37 2.96 -0.29
CA VAL A 7 -11.45 4.21 0.50
C VAL A 7 -12.80 4.31 1.21
N ASN A 8 -12.76 4.60 2.50
CA ASN A 8 -13.92 5.03 3.28
C ASN A 8 -13.42 5.68 4.59
N LEU A 9 -13.83 6.91 4.85
CA LEU A 9 -13.41 7.66 6.04
C LEU A 9 -13.96 7.09 7.35
N LYS A 10 -14.97 6.23 7.29
CA LYS A 10 -15.52 5.57 8.48
C LYS A 10 -14.72 4.31 8.81
N GLY A 11 -14.31 4.16 10.06
CA GLY A 11 -13.71 2.94 10.57
C GLY A 11 -14.68 1.75 10.61
N GLY A 12 -14.16 0.54 10.58
CA GLY A 12 -14.98 -0.69 10.72
C GLY A 12 -15.90 -1.02 9.53
N THR A 13 -15.69 -0.43 8.36
CA THR A 13 -16.54 -0.66 7.16
C THR A 13 -16.09 -1.84 6.30
N GLY A 14 -15.07 -2.58 6.74
CA GLY A 14 -14.58 -3.75 6.01
C GLY A 14 -13.59 -3.45 4.89
N LYS A 15 -12.96 -2.27 4.87
CA LYS A 15 -11.96 -1.90 3.84
C LYS A 15 -10.87 -2.95 3.71
N THR A 16 -10.14 -3.21 4.77
CA THR A 16 -9.03 -4.20 4.79
C THR A 16 -9.50 -5.59 4.38
N VAL A 17 -10.65 -6.03 4.89
CA VAL A 17 -11.22 -7.34 4.51
C VAL A 17 -11.56 -7.37 3.01
N SER A 18 -12.10 -6.28 2.46
CA SER A 18 -12.40 -6.18 1.02
C SER A 18 -11.12 -6.16 0.18
N ALA A 19 -10.12 -5.37 0.58
CA ALA A 19 -8.83 -5.29 -0.09
C ALA A 19 -8.12 -6.65 -0.10
N ALA A 20 -7.99 -7.28 1.07
CA ALA A 20 -7.34 -8.57 1.23
C ALA A 20 -8.01 -9.69 0.43
N ASN A 21 -9.34 -9.79 0.51
CA ASN A 21 -10.09 -10.81 -0.25
C ASN A 21 -10.01 -10.56 -1.75
N MET A 22 -10.13 -9.31 -2.22
CA MET A 22 -10.00 -8.97 -3.63
C MET A 22 -8.61 -9.34 -4.16
N ALA A 23 -7.55 -8.97 -3.44
CA ALA A 23 -6.19 -9.31 -3.81
C ALA A 23 -5.98 -10.83 -3.88
N HIS A 24 -6.43 -11.56 -2.87
CA HIS A 24 -6.32 -13.02 -2.83
C HIS A 24 -7.11 -13.69 -3.97
N ILE A 25 -8.36 -13.28 -4.20
CA ILE A 25 -9.21 -13.87 -5.26
C ILE A 25 -8.58 -13.64 -6.64
N LEU A 26 -8.09 -12.43 -6.91
CA LEU A 26 -7.42 -12.12 -8.17
C LEU A 26 -6.16 -12.99 -8.37
N ALA A 27 -5.37 -13.19 -7.33
CA ALA A 27 -4.19 -14.04 -7.40
C ALA A 27 -4.54 -15.53 -7.47
N ALA A 28 -5.30 -16.04 -6.51
CA ALA A 28 -5.54 -17.47 -6.35
C ALA A 28 -6.49 -18.06 -7.40
N LEU A 29 -7.60 -17.37 -7.71
CA LEU A 29 -8.62 -17.88 -8.63
C LEU A 29 -8.42 -17.40 -10.06
N HIS A 30 -7.99 -16.15 -10.23
CA HIS A 30 -7.81 -15.57 -11.56
C HIS A 30 -6.37 -15.61 -12.06
N ARG A 31 -5.43 -16.16 -11.27
CA ARG A 31 -4.00 -16.31 -11.61
C ARG A 31 -3.34 -15.00 -12.07
N LYS A 32 -3.74 -13.89 -11.45
CA LYS A 32 -3.17 -12.59 -11.70
C LYS A 32 -1.96 -12.33 -10.80
N LYS A 33 -1.02 -11.52 -11.27
CA LYS A 33 0.02 -10.96 -10.42
C LYS A 33 -0.54 -9.72 -9.74
N VAL A 34 -0.63 -9.75 -8.42
CA VAL A 34 -1.27 -8.71 -7.60
C VAL A 34 -0.28 -8.16 -6.59
N LEU A 35 -0.19 -6.84 -6.53
CA LEU A 35 0.50 -6.11 -5.48
C LEU A 35 -0.55 -5.54 -4.53
N LEU A 36 -0.47 -5.89 -3.25
CA LEU A 36 -1.25 -5.26 -2.19
C LEU A 36 -0.39 -4.18 -1.54
N VAL A 37 -0.91 -2.96 -1.44
CA VAL A 37 -0.26 -1.85 -0.73
C VAL A 37 -1.09 -1.57 0.52
N ASP A 38 -0.46 -1.73 1.68
CA ASP A 38 -1.08 -1.36 2.95
C ASP A 38 -0.81 0.13 3.24
N GLY A 39 -1.83 0.94 3.15
CA GLY A 39 -1.80 2.38 3.41
C GLY A 39 -2.41 2.76 4.76
N ASP A 40 -2.75 1.78 5.61
CA ASP A 40 -3.25 2.05 6.97
C ASP A 40 -2.08 1.99 7.97
N LYS A 41 -1.90 3.05 8.75
CA LYS A 41 -0.92 3.16 9.85
C LYS A 41 -0.98 1.99 10.83
N GLN A 42 -2.14 1.34 10.93
CA GLN A 42 -2.33 0.15 11.79
C GLN A 42 -1.73 -1.13 11.18
N GLY A 43 -1.41 -1.14 9.89
CA GLY A 43 -0.83 -2.30 9.22
C GLY A 43 -1.75 -3.52 9.22
N SER A 44 -3.05 -3.30 9.06
CA SER A 44 -4.05 -4.37 9.19
C SER A 44 -3.97 -5.38 8.04
N ALA A 45 -3.75 -4.92 6.81
CA ALA A 45 -3.55 -5.80 5.66
C ALA A 45 -2.23 -6.56 5.76
N SER A 46 -1.18 -5.91 6.23
CA SER A 46 0.14 -6.52 6.47
C SER A 46 0.06 -7.66 7.50
N ARG A 47 -0.70 -7.46 8.58
CA ARG A 47 -0.95 -8.51 9.59
C ARG A 47 -1.78 -9.66 9.04
N TYR A 48 -2.78 -9.35 8.21
CA TYR A 48 -3.64 -10.35 7.61
C TYR A 48 -2.86 -11.38 6.77
N PHE A 49 -1.82 -10.92 6.07
CA PHE A 49 -0.94 -11.78 5.27
C PHE A 49 0.34 -12.20 5.97
N SER A 50 0.49 -11.94 7.28
CA SER A 50 1.65 -12.30 8.10
C SER A 50 2.98 -11.72 7.60
N VAL A 51 2.94 -10.56 6.92
CA VAL A 51 4.11 -9.83 6.42
C VAL A 51 4.38 -8.55 7.24
N TYR A 52 3.65 -8.33 8.33
CA TYR A 52 3.88 -7.22 9.24
C TYR A 52 5.20 -7.40 10.00
N GLY A 53 6.01 -6.34 10.05
CA GLY A 53 7.30 -6.37 10.75
C GLY A 53 7.93 -4.98 10.89
N GLU A 54 9.09 -4.94 11.53
CA GLU A 54 9.94 -3.75 11.63
C GLU A 54 10.84 -3.66 10.38
N HIS A 55 10.24 -3.50 9.24
CA HIS A 55 10.94 -3.29 7.98
C HIS A 55 10.24 -2.17 7.20
N ASP A 56 10.99 -1.59 6.30
CA ASP A 56 10.50 -0.49 5.46
C ASP A 56 9.28 -0.93 4.63
N GLY A 57 8.38 0.01 4.41
CA GLY A 57 7.15 -0.24 3.70
C GLY A 57 6.61 1.01 3.01
N THR A 58 5.32 1.21 3.07
CA THR A 58 4.64 2.34 2.40
C THR A 58 5.19 3.70 2.84
N ALA A 59 5.62 3.86 4.09
CA ALA A 59 6.26 5.09 4.56
C ALA A 59 7.51 5.42 3.74
N ALA A 60 8.38 4.45 3.49
CA ALA A 60 9.60 4.64 2.73
C ALA A 60 9.35 5.03 1.26
N LEU A 61 8.25 4.56 0.66
CA LEU A 61 7.87 4.99 -0.70
C LEU A 61 7.57 6.48 -0.79
N LEU A 62 7.13 7.08 0.31
CA LEU A 62 6.74 8.48 0.36
C LEU A 62 7.91 9.40 0.76
N THR A 63 8.85 8.89 1.56
CA THR A 63 9.97 9.70 2.09
C THR A 63 11.24 9.59 1.27
N ASP A 64 11.38 8.55 0.44
CA ASP A 64 12.55 8.35 -0.43
C ASP A 64 12.11 8.07 -1.88
N PRO A 65 11.89 9.14 -2.68
CA PRO A 65 11.45 9.00 -4.07
C PRO A 65 12.43 8.26 -4.99
N GLU A 66 13.71 8.20 -4.60
CA GLU A 66 14.77 7.52 -5.38
C GLU A 66 14.85 6.02 -5.06
N ARG A 67 14.30 5.60 -3.94
CA ARG A 67 14.33 4.19 -3.54
C ARG A 67 13.59 3.31 -4.53
N ASP A 68 14.17 2.15 -4.86
CA ASP A 68 13.50 1.19 -5.73
C ASP A 68 12.31 0.54 -5.01
N PRO A 69 11.07 0.73 -5.48
CA PRO A 69 9.91 0.10 -4.87
C PRO A 69 10.00 -1.42 -4.79
N ALA A 70 10.75 -2.06 -5.69
CA ALA A 70 10.94 -3.51 -5.68
C ALA A 70 11.61 -4.02 -4.41
N GLU A 71 12.44 -3.19 -3.75
CA GLU A 71 13.08 -3.53 -2.47
C GLU A 71 12.10 -3.57 -1.29
N LEU A 72 10.93 -2.94 -1.45
CA LEU A 72 9.89 -2.83 -0.43
C LEU A 72 8.76 -3.85 -0.63
N ILE A 73 8.89 -4.73 -1.61
CA ILE A 73 7.88 -5.74 -1.94
C ILE A 73 8.23 -7.05 -1.24
N TYR A 74 7.30 -7.53 -0.44
CA TYR A 74 7.42 -8.77 0.33
C TYR A 74 6.46 -9.83 -0.17
N SER A 75 6.94 -11.08 -0.27
CA SER A 75 6.05 -12.21 -0.61
C SER A 75 5.10 -12.51 0.54
N THR A 76 3.83 -12.63 0.23
CA THR A 76 2.81 -13.04 1.22
C THR A 76 2.78 -14.56 1.44
N GLY A 77 3.54 -15.34 0.68
CA GLY A 77 3.46 -16.80 0.64
C GLY A 77 2.31 -17.35 -0.22
N TYR A 78 1.42 -16.50 -0.71
CA TYR A 78 0.39 -16.87 -1.68
C TYR A 78 0.88 -16.60 -3.10
N ASN A 79 0.81 -17.62 -3.96
CA ASN A 79 1.31 -17.52 -5.33
C ASN A 79 0.62 -16.38 -6.11
N GLY A 80 1.42 -15.47 -6.63
CA GLY A 80 0.95 -14.31 -7.40
C GLY A 80 0.46 -13.14 -6.56
N LEU A 81 0.65 -13.17 -5.23
CA LEU A 81 0.30 -12.07 -4.33
C LEU A 81 1.50 -11.63 -3.50
N ASP A 82 1.94 -10.42 -3.76
CA ASP A 82 2.99 -9.74 -2.99
C ASP A 82 2.41 -8.50 -2.29
N ALA A 83 3.12 -7.96 -1.30
CA ALA A 83 2.67 -6.82 -0.53
C ALA A 83 3.77 -5.80 -0.26
N ILE A 84 3.40 -4.52 -0.26
CA ILE A 84 4.15 -3.45 0.41
C ILE A 84 3.45 -3.20 1.73
N THR A 85 4.20 -3.31 2.82
CA THR A 85 3.67 -3.32 4.18
C THR A 85 3.50 -1.92 4.75
N SER A 86 2.74 -1.80 5.83
CA SER A 86 2.65 -0.59 6.62
C SER A 86 2.94 -0.87 8.09
N ASN A 87 3.42 0.15 8.77
CA ASN A 87 3.65 0.15 10.21
C ASN A 87 3.40 1.55 10.78
N MET A 88 3.68 1.75 12.06
CA MET A 88 3.45 3.03 12.75
C MET A 88 4.31 4.19 12.23
N GLU A 89 5.38 3.94 11.48
CA GLU A 89 6.18 5.01 10.84
C GLU A 89 5.34 5.85 9.89
N LEU A 90 4.37 5.23 9.21
CA LEU A 90 3.45 5.94 8.31
C LEU A 90 2.68 7.07 9.03
N TYR A 91 2.49 6.97 10.35
CA TYR A 91 1.86 8.05 11.14
C TYR A 91 2.75 9.30 11.23
N THR A 92 4.05 9.11 11.43
CA THR A 92 5.02 10.20 11.48
C THR A 92 5.23 10.79 10.10
N THR A 93 5.41 9.93 9.11
CA THR A 93 5.55 10.30 7.69
C THR A 93 4.39 11.17 7.21
N ASP A 94 3.16 10.75 7.45
CA ASP A 94 1.96 11.52 7.05
C ASP A 94 1.98 12.95 7.63
N ARG A 95 2.36 13.11 8.90
CA ARG A 95 2.46 14.42 9.52
C ARG A 95 3.58 15.29 8.95
N GLU A 96 4.73 14.70 8.66
CA GLU A 96 5.88 15.39 8.10
C GLU A 96 5.58 15.88 6.68
N LEU A 97 5.00 15.04 5.84
CA LEU A 97 4.65 15.39 4.47
C LEU A 97 3.53 16.43 4.39
N TRP A 98 2.58 16.44 5.34
CA TRP A 98 1.58 17.51 5.43
C TRP A 98 2.17 18.84 5.89
N ALA A 99 3.28 18.84 6.62
CA ALA A 99 3.95 20.03 7.11
C ALA A 99 4.98 20.58 6.11
N ASP A 100 5.30 19.83 5.07
CA ASP A 100 6.22 20.28 4.01
C ASP A 100 5.47 21.23 3.06
N GLU A 101 5.84 22.51 3.12
CA GLU A 101 5.28 23.57 2.24
C GLU A 101 5.97 23.63 0.88
N ASP A 102 7.13 22.99 0.73
CA ASP A 102 8.00 23.12 -0.43
C ASP A 102 7.70 22.09 -1.52
N ASP A 103 7.03 20.96 -1.18
CA ASP A 103 6.69 19.91 -2.15
C ASP A 103 5.24 19.43 -2.04
N ASN A 104 4.73 18.93 -3.15
CA ASN A 104 3.39 18.37 -3.25
C ASN A 104 3.46 16.85 -3.35
N HIS A 105 3.33 16.18 -2.21
CA HIS A 105 3.49 14.74 -2.05
C HIS A 105 2.30 13.89 -2.52
N VAL A 106 1.25 14.49 -3.09
CA VAL A 106 0.04 13.77 -3.54
C VAL A 106 0.25 12.89 -4.79
N MET A 107 1.47 12.80 -5.31
CA MET A 107 1.78 11.95 -6.46
C MET A 107 2.91 10.94 -6.19
N ASP A 108 3.47 10.93 -4.98
CA ASP A 108 4.69 10.15 -4.71
C ASP A 108 4.43 8.65 -4.71
N LEU A 109 3.34 8.20 -4.10
CA LEU A 109 2.93 6.80 -4.16
C LEU A 109 2.69 6.36 -5.62
N ARG A 110 1.99 7.18 -6.39
CA ARG A 110 1.73 6.88 -7.81
C ARG A 110 3.03 6.77 -8.61
N ARG A 111 3.97 7.71 -8.43
CA ARG A 111 5.28 7.69 -9.10
C ARG A 111 6.07 6.43 -8.75
N ALA A 112 6.08 6.06 -7.47
CA ALA A 112 6.71 4.84 -7.01
C ALA A 112 6.07 3.59 -7.65
N LEU A 113 4.74 3.47 -7.62
CA LEU A 113 4.02 2.33 -8.17
C LEU A 113 4.13 2.23 -9.70
N ASP A 114 4.30 3.35 -10.41
CA ASP A 114 4.52 3.34 -11.86
C ASP A 114 5.85 2.66 -12.25
N ARG A 115 6.84 2.62 -11.36
CA ARG A 115 8.14 1.95 -11.61
C ARG A 115 8.03 0.42 -11.63
N VAL A 116 7.06 -0.15 -10.92
CA VAL A 116 6.79 -1.61 -10.88
C VAL A 116 5.54 -2.02 -11.66
N ARG A 117 4.97 -1.10 -12.43
CA ARG A 117 3.68 -1.30 -13.13
C ARG A 117 3.66 -2.44 -14.15
N ASN A 118 4.81 -2.84 -14.67
CA ASN A 118 4.92 -3.90 -15.68
C ASN A 118 5.02 -5.30 -15.05
N ASP A 119 5.27 -5.39 -13.74
CA ASP A 119 5.48 -6.65 -13.02
C ASP A 119 4.17 -7.23 -12.49
N TYR A 120 3.11 -6.40 -12.40
CA TYR A 120 1.81 -6.76 -11.83
C TYR A 120 0.66 -6.46 -12.79
N ASP A 121 -0.40 -7.27 -12.72
CA ASP A 121 -1.67 -7.03 -13.41
C ASP A 121 -2.53 -6.01 -12.63
N PHE A 122 -2.54 -6.15 -11.29
CA PHE A 122 -3.33 -5.32 -10.38
C PHE A 122 -2.49 -4.81 -9.21
N CYS A 123 -2.84 -3.61 -8.74
CA CYS A 123 -2.44 -3.07 -7.46
C CYS A 123 -3.71 -2.78 -6.65
N ILE A 124 -3.79 -3.32 -5.44
CA ILE A 124 -4.89 -3.06 -4.50
C ILE A 124 -4.33 -2.22 -3.36
N ILE A 125 -4.92 -1.06 -3.08
CA ILE A 125 -4.49 -0.18 -1.99
C ILE A 125 -5.54 -0.23 -0.88
N ASP A 126 -5.15 -0.70 0.31
CA ASP A 126 -5.96 -0.65 1.53
C ASP A 126 -5.68 0.66 2.26
N ASN A 127 -6.64 1.58 2.27
CA ASN A 127 -6.48 2.87 2.92
C ASN A 127 -7.02 2.86 4.35
N GLY A 128 -6.39 3.66 5.22
CA GLY A 128 -6.88 3.95 6.55
C GLY A 128 -8.22 4.70 6.58
N PRO A 129 -8.82 4.91 7.75
CA PRO A 129 -10.07 5.66 7.90
C PRO A 129 -9.82 7.18 8.02
N ALA A 130 -8.92 7.72 7.22
CA ALA A 130 -8.53 9.13 7.24
C ALA A 130 -8.34 9.68 5.82
N ALA A 131 -8.48 10.99 5.67
CA ALA A 131 -8.03 11.71 4.49
C ALA A 131 -6.56 12.09 4.70
N ASP A 132 -5.70 11.09 4.64
CA ASP A 132 -4.25 11.21 4.78
C ASP A 132 -3.57 11.31 3.41
N ILE A 133 -2.25 11.47 3.42
CA ILE A 133 -1.47 11.65 2.19
C ILE A 133 -1.60 10.44 1.25
N ILE A 134 -1.71 9.23 1.79
CA ILE A 134 -1.93 8.01 0.99
C ILE A 134 -3.29 8.06 0.27
N THR A 135 -4.33 8.48 0.97
CA THR A 135 -5.69 8.56 0.40
C THR A 135 -5.77 9.60 -0.71
N LEU A 136 -4.95 10.67 -0.66
CA LEU A 136 -4.89 11.71 -1.68
C LEU A 136 -4.05 11.33 -2.90
N ASN A 137 -3.08 10.44 -2.74
CA ASN A 137 -2.24 9.92 -3.82
C ASN A 137 -3.04 9.01 -4.79
#